data_0e9b285a5deab83e67544d7871598aa4
#
_entry.id   0e9b285a5deab83e67544d7871598aa4
#
_cell.length_a   1.000
_cell.length_b   1.000
_cell.length_c   1.000
_cell.angle_alpha   90.00
_cell.angle_beta   90.00
_cell.angle_gamma   90.00
#
_symmetry.space_group_name_H-M   'P 1'
#
loop_
_entity.id
_entity.type
_entity.pdbx_description
1 polymer ?
#
loop_
_entity_poly.entity_id
_entity_poly.type
_entity_poly.pdbx_seq_one_letter_code
_entity_poly.pdbx_strand_id
1 'polypeptide(L)'
;TAIWFFQVYGKEIRLVDYVEGSGESLSHWLGIVKSKPYVYEKHLAPHDIKVTEYSSGISRLASARKMGISLIPVQKTGIISGIDAVRNILNRCWFDEIKCEKGIKALENYKKEWNERSGCWASHPLHNFASHGSDAFRVLATGLCYITGYKTQAEIERANLEQARDSSGCLPGSFLYSGNQQTRFPGGKTSIFG
;
A
#
# COMPACT_ATOMS: atom_id res chain seq x y z
N THR A 1 13.97 -0.88 11.42
CA THR A 1 13.78 -1.56 10.11
C THR A 1 13.35 -2.99 10.35
N ALA A 2 12.43 -3.49 9.51
CA ALA A 2 11.99 -4.88 9.48
C ALA A 2 11.86 -5.35 8.03
N ILE A 3 12.22 -6.60 7.76
CA ILE A 3 12.21 -7.19 6.43
C ILE A 3 11.58 -8.57 6.50
N TRP A 4 10.53 -8.79 5.71
CA TRP A 4 9.91 -10.08 5.48
C TRP A 4 10.42 -10.68 4.19
N PHE A 5 10.80 -11.95 4.22
CA PHE A 5 11.14 -12.74 3.05
C PHE A 5 9.96 -13.67 2.75
N PHE A 6 9.47 -13.63 1.53
CA PHE A 6 8.27 -14.39 1.19
C PHE A 6 8.30 -14.95 -0.23
N GLN A 7 7.49 -15.95 -0.45
CA GLN A 7 7.24 -16.61 -1.72
C GLN A 7 5.76 -16.58 -2.04
N VAL A 8 5.40 -16.32 -3.29
CA VAL A 8 4.02 -16.50 -3.75
C VAL A 8 3.96 -17.78 -4.56
N TYR A 9 3.10 -18.71 -4.13
CA TYR A 9 2.87 -19.98 -4.82
C TYR A 9 1.36 -20.15 -5.06
N GLY A 10 0.91 -19.93 -6.29
CA GLY A 10 -0.52 -19.89 -6.60
C GLY A 10 -1.24 -18.81 -5.77
N LYS A 11 -2.14 -19.24 -4.90
CA LYS A 11 -2.88 -18.35 -3.99
C LYS A 11 -2.21 -18.19 -2.62
N GLU A 12 -1.21 -19.00 -2.30
CA GLU A 12 -0.52 -19.00 -1.01
C GLU A 12 0.60 -17.96 -0.96
N ILE A 13 0.81 -17.41 0.22
CA ILE A 13 1.92 -16.52 0.53
C ILE A 13 2.71 -17.18 1.65
N ARG A 14 3.93 -17.60 1.36
CA ARG A 14 4.80 -18.30 2.29
C ARG A 14 5.86 -17.36 2.82
N LEU A 15 5.77 -17.02 4.11
CA LEU A 15 6.73 -16.19 4.83
C LEU A 15 7.87 -17.12 5.30
N VAL A 16 9.01 -17.04 4.62
CA VAL A 16 10.11 -18.01 4.79
C VAL A 16 11.21 -17.52 5.72
N ASP A 17 11.27 -16.22 6.00
CA ASP A 17 12.26 -15.65 6.91
C ASP A 17 11.84 -14.23 7.34
N TYR A 18 12.41 -13.76 8.45
CA TYR A 18 12.19 -12.42 8.98
C TYR A 18 13.44 -11.89 9.66
N VAL A 19 13.75 -10.63 9.44
CA VAL A 19 14.82 -9.92 10.16
C VAL A 19 14.35 -8.55 10.58
N GLU A 20 14.79 -8.11 11.76
CA GLU A 20 14.51 -6.77 12.26
C GLU A 20 15.67 -6.22 13.09
N GLY A 21 15.72 -4.91 13.21
CA GLY A 21 16.66 -4.19 14.06
C GLY A 21 16.55 -2.68 13.89
N SER A 22 17.35 -1.95 14.64
CA SER A 22 17.37 -0.48 14.65
C SER A 22 18.78 0.06 14.68
N GLY A 23 18.93 1.33 14.27
CA GLY A 23 20.21 2.02 14.32
C GLY A 23 21.17 1.72 13.15
N GLU A 24 20.84 0.77 12.29
CA GLU A 24 21.69 0.34 11.19
C GLU A 24 21.43 1.09 9.89
N SER A 25 22.46 1.23 9.07
CA SER A 25 22.41 1.89 7.77
C SER A 25 21.65 1.05 6.71
N LEU A 26 21.23 1.70 5.63
CA LEU A 26 20.64 1.01 4.49
C LEU A 26 21.61 -0.06 3.93
N SER A 27 22.90 0.23 3.86
CA SER A 27 23.93 -0.69 3.35
C SER A 27 24.02 -1.97 4.18
N HIS A 28 23.90 -1.87 5.50
CA HIS A 28 23.83 -3.03 6.39
C HIS A 28 22.65 -3.95 6.03
N TRP A 29 21.44 -3.38 5.91
CA TRP A 29 20.24 -4.14 5.58
C TRP A 29 20.30 -4.79 4.21
N LEU A 30 20.81 -4.08 3.21
CA LEU A 30 21.02 -4.65 1.87
C LEU A 30 22.08 -5.75 1.89
N GLY A 31 23.08 -5.64 2.74
CA GLY A 31 24.09 -6.69 2.99
C GLY A 31 23.44 -7.96 3.54
N ILE A 32 22.55 -7.84 4.52
CA ILE A 32 21.79 -8.98 5.07
C ILE A 32 20.95 -9.64 3.96
N VAL A 33 20.22 -8.86 3.16
CA VAL A 33 19.42 -9.41 2.06
C VAL A 33 20.30 -10.21 1.10
N LYS A 34 21.49 -9.69 0.75
CA LYS A 34 22.42 -10.38 -0.16
C LYS A 34 23.06 -11.64 0.44
N SER A 35 23.25 -11.70 1.76
CA SER A 35 23.84 -12.85 2.45
C SER A 35 22.89 -14.04 2.60
N LYS A 36 21.58 -13.83 2.42
CA LYS A 36 20.60 -14.92 2.50
C LYS A 36 20.69 -15.83 1.26
N PRO A 37 20.48 -17.14 1.42
CA PRO A 37 20.57 -18.12 0.33
C PRO A 37 19.30 -18.14 -0.55
N TYR A 38 18.76 -16.97 -0.86
CA TYR A 38 17.52 -16.84 -1.63
C TYR A 38 17.79 -16.19 -2.99
N VAL A 39 17.05 -16.62 -4.00
CA VAL A 39 16.96 -15.94 -5.30
C VAL A 39 15.76 -15.03 -5.28
N TYR A 40 15.99 -13.74 -5.47
CA TYR A 40 14.94 -12.72 -5.39
C TYR A 40 14.47 -12.32 -6.78
N GLU A 41 13.17 -12.29 -6.98
CA GLU A 41 12.55 -11.74 -8.18
C GLU A 41 12.36 -10.22 -8.03
N LYS A 42 11.82 -9.78 -6.89
CA LYS A 42 11.49 -8.38 -6.62
C LYS A 42 11.71 -8.03 -5.16
N HIS A 43 11.99 -6.74 -4.92
CA HIS A 43 12.12 -6.20 -3.57
C HIS A 43 11.12 -5.05 -3.42
N LEU A 44 10.17 -5.20 -2.50
CA LEU A 44 9.22 -4.16 -2.15
C LEU A 44 9.79 -3.27 -1.06
N ALA A 45 9.54 -1.98 -1.14
CA ALA A 45 9.93 -1.02 -0.12
C ALA A 45 8.80 -0.01 0.12
N PRO A 46 8.70 0.58 1.32
CA PRO A 46 7.71 1.62 1.57
C PRO A 46 8.01 2.86 0.72
N HIS A 47 7.00 3.70 0.53
CA HIS A 47 7.08 4.89 -0.35
C HIS A 47 8.17 5.88 0.05
N ASP A 48 8.53 5.95 1.34
CA ASP A 48 9.57 6.83 1.90
C ASP A 48 11.00 6.44 1.52
N ILE A 49 11.19 5.28 0.89
CA ILE A 49 12.48 4.91 0.29
C ILE A 49 12.95 5.91 -0.79
N LYS A 50 12.04 6.71 -1.33
CA LYS A 50 12.33 7.77 -2.30
C LYS A 50 12.95 9.02 -1.67
N VAL A 51 12.91 9.15 -0.35
CA VAL A 51 13.44 10.31 0.38
C VAL A 51 14.94 10.43 0.11
N THR A 52 15.35 11.65 -0.21
CA THR A 52 16.75 12.03 -0.39
C THR A 52 17.39 12.25 0.97
N GLU A 53 18.54 11.63 1.20
CA GLU A 53 19.30 11.85 2.44
C GLU A 53 20.03 13.19 2.38
N TYR A 54 19.86 13.97 3.43
CA TYR A 54 20.43 15.32 3.51
C TYR A 54 21.97 15.32 3.38
N SER A 55 22.64 14.33 3.95
CA SER A 55 24.11 14.22 3.98
C SER A 55 24.72 13.89 2.62
N SER A 56 24.03 13.10 1.80
CA SER A 56 24.57 12.60 0.53
C SER A 56 23.93 13.24 -0.71
N GLY A 57 22.78 13.90 -0.56
CA GLY A 57 21.98 14.41 -1.67
C GLY A 57 21.40 13.32 -2.60
N ILE A 58 21.51 12.04 -2.18
CA ILE A 58 21.11 10.88 -2.97
C ILE A 58 19.90 10.21 -2.30
N SER A 59 18.90 9.82 -3.07
CA SER A 59 17.78 9.07 -2.50
C SER A 59 18.21 7.66 -2.06
N ARG A 60 17.55 7.15 -1.01
CA ARG A 60 17.78 5.76 -0.55
C ARG A 60 17.54 4.75 -1.66
N LEU A 61 16.57 5.01 -2.53
CA LEU A 61 16.28 4.20 -3.71
C LEU A 61 17.48 4.16 -4.69
N ALA A 62 18.08 5.32 -4.96
CA ALA A 62 19.26 5.40 -5.83
C ALA A 62 20.50 4.74 -5.19
N SER A 63 20.65 4.87 -3.86
CA SER A 63 21.70 4.20 -3.10
C SER A 63 21.57 2.68 -3.17
N ALA A 64 20.36 2.14 -3.00
CA ALA A 64 20.10 0.71 -3.14
C ALA A 64 20.44 0.20 -4.56
N ARG A 65 20.07 0.96 -5.60
CA ARG A 65 20.38 0.63 -6.99
C ARG A 65 21.89 0.59 -7.26
N LYS A 66 22.63 1.56 -6.73
CA LYS A 66 24.12 1.55 -6.80
C LYS A 66 24.73 0.31 -6.14
N MET A 67 24.06 -0.21 -5.11
CA MET A 67 24.45 -1.46 -4.44
C MET A 67 23.92 -2.72 -5.14
N GLY A 68 23.31 -2.61 -6.33
CA GLY A 68 22.83 -3.73 -7.13
C GLY A 68 21.49 -4.31 -6.66
N ILE A 69 20.69 -3.59 -5.86
CA ILE A 69 19.35 -3.99 -5.47
C ILE A 69 18.34 -2.99 -6.01
N SER A 70 17.41 -3.48 -6.85
CA SER A 70 16.31 -2.68 -7.38
C SER A 70 15.10 -2.78 -6.46
N LEU A 71 14.78 -1.71 -5.76
CA LEU A 71 13.62 -1.63 -4.87
C LEU A 71 12.41 -1.07 -5.62
N ILE A 72 11.24 -1.65 -5.38
CA ILE A 72 9.95 -1.17 -5.90
C ILE A 72 9.25 -0.41 -4.78
N PRO A 73 9.11 0.92 -4.89
CA PRO A 73 8.39 1.71 -3.90
C PRO A 73 6.89 1.41 -3.98
N VAL A 74 6.35 0.84 -2.92
CA VAL A 74 4.90 0.61 -2.79
C VAL A 74 4.21 1.94 -2.50
N GLN A 75 3.07 2.18 -3.13
CA GLN A 75 2.32 3.41 -2.95
C GLN A 75 1.86 3.58 -1.50
N LYS A 76 1.90 4.82 -1.00
CA LYS A 76 1.39 5.13 0.33
C LYS A 76 -0.10 4.85 0.42
N THR A 77 -0.49 4.04 1.39
CA THR A 77 -1.89 3.77 1.73
C THR A 77 -2.18 4.26 3.15
N GLY A 78 -3.44 4.58 3.41
CA GLY A 78 -3.89 4.88 4.78
C GLY A 78 -3.65 3.68 5.72
N ILE A 79 -3.47 3.94 7.00
CA ILE A 79 -3.21 2.89 8.01
C ILE A 79 -4.35 1.85 8.02
N ILE A 80 -5.59 2.29 8.03
CA ILE A 80 -6.77 1.41 8.06
C ILE A 80 -6.83 0.56 6.80
N SER A 81 -6.72 1.16 5.62
CA SER A 81 -6.72 0.43 4.34
C SER A 81 -5.57 -0.57 4.26
N GLY A 82 -4.41 -0.24 4.83
CA GLY A 82 -3.28 -1.16 4.92
C GLY A 82 -3.54 -2.34 5.86
N ILE A 83 -4.22 -2.11 6.98
CA ILE A 83 -4.63 -3.18 7.92
C ILE A 83 -5.67 -4.10 7.25
N ASP A 84 -6.62 -3.53 6.52
CA ASP A 84 -7.62 -4.32 5.81
C ASP A 84 -6.99 -5.14 4.68
N ALA A 85 -5.98 -4.60 3.98
CA ALA A 85 -5.20 -5.37 3.02
C ALA A 85 -4.50 -6.58 3.67
N VAL A 86 -3.91 -6.40 4.86
CA VAL A 86 -3.33 -7.51 5.64
C VAL A 86 -4.38 -8.56 5.99
N ARG A 87 -5.53 -8.16 6.53
CA ARG A 87 -6.63 -9.07 6.89
C ARG A 87 -7.11 -9.90 5.71
N ASN A 88 -7.17 -9.29 4.52
CA ASN A 88 -7.61 -9.94 3.29
C ASN A 88 -6.65 -11.03 2.78
N ILE A 89 -5.37 -10.95 3.15
CA ILE A 89 -4.36 -11.94 2.71
C ILE A 89 -3.99 -12.94 3.79
N LEU A 90 -4.21 -12.62 5.07
CA LEU A 90 -3.68 -13.38 6.20
C LEU A 90 -4.13 -14.85 6.21
N ASN A 91 -5.35 -15.13 5.75
CA ASN A 91 -5.89 -16.49 5.62
C ASN A 91 -5.17 -17.34 4.55
N ARG A 92 -4.30 -16.74 3.74
CA ARG A 92 -3.50 -17.41 2.71
C ARG A 92 -2.01 -17.44 3.06
N CYS A 93 -1.66 -16.90 4.23
CA CYS A 93 -0.28 -16.79 4.67
C CYS A 93 0.14 -18.03 5.46
N TRP A 94 1.32 -18.53 5.15
CA TRP A 94 1.99 -19.59 5.87
C TRP A 94 3.32 -19.06 6.38
N PHE A 95 3.63 -19.29 7.64
CA PHE A 95 4.82 -18.74 8.27
C PHE A 95 5.77 -19.88 8.68
N ASP A 96 7.06 -19.72 8.38
CA ASP A 96 8.10 -20.52 9.03
C ASP A 96 8.14 -20.11 10.51
N GLU A 97 7.71 -21.01 11.41
CA GLU A 97 7.54 -20.71 12.82
C GLU A 97 8.84 -20.28 13.49
N ILE A 98 9.96 -20.88 13.09
CA ILE A 98 11.27 -20.64 13.70
C ILE A 98 11.87 -19.33 13.16
N LYS A 99 11.95 -19.20 11.85
CA LYS A 99 12.61 -18.04 11.21
C LYS A 99 11.77 -16.76 11.31
N CYS A 100 10.45 -16.88 11.37
CA CYS A 100 9.53 -15.75 11.45
C CYS A 100 9.04 -15.46 12.88
N GLU A 101 9.53 -16.15 13.92
CA GLU A 101 9.04 -16.03 15.30
C GLU A 101 8.86 -14.59 15.77
N LYS A 102 9.87 -13.74 15.59
CA LYS A 102 9.80 -12.31 15.99
C LYS A 102 8.75 -11.54 15.21
N GLY A 103 8.67 -11.79 13.90
CA GLY A 103 7.68 -11.16 13.05
C GLY A 103 6.25 -11.61 13.37
N ILE A 104 6.03 -12.89 13.68
CA ILE A 104 4.75 -13.42 14.14
C ILE A 104 4.34 -12.72 15.44
N LYS A 105 5.25 -12.65 16.43
CA LYS A 105 5.01 -11.92 17.69
C LYS A 105 4.68 -10.44 17.46
N ALA A 106 5.30 -9.80 16.46
CA ALA A 106 4.96 -8.44 16.10
C ALA A 106 3.52 -8.34 15.55
N LEU A 107 3.10 -9.24 14.67
CA LEU A 107 1.73 -9.25 14.15
C LEU A 107 0.68 -9.51 15.22
N GLU A 108 0.93 -10.46 16.13
CA GLU A 108 0.03 -10.82 17.25
C GLU A 108 -0.16 -9.67 18.25
N ASN A 109 0.87 -8.86 18.46
CA ASN A 109 0.87 -7.76 19.42
C ASN A 109 0.54 -6.39 18.80
N TYR A 110 0.22 -6.34 17.51
CA TYR A 110 -0.17 -5.10 16.84
C TYR A 110 -1.60 -4.70 17.19
N LYS A 111 -1.75 -3.66 17.99
CA LYS A 111 -3.03 -3.20 18.53
C LYS A 111 -3.14 -1.69 18.54
N LYS A 112 -4.37 -1.20 18.68
CA LYS A 112 -4.63 0.23 18.91
C LYS A 112 -4.10 0.66 20.26
N GLU A 113 -3.75 1.93 20.36
CA GLU A 113 -3.43 2.57 21.64
C GLU A 113 -4.72 2.89 22.40
N TRP A 114 -4.73 2.58 23.69
CA TRP A 114 -5.81 2.99 24.59
C TRP A 114 -5.51 4.34 25.20
N ASN A 115 -6.40 5.31 25.05
CA ASN A 115 -6.27 6.62 25.66
C ASN A 115 -7.06 6.65 26.96
N GLU A 116 -6.37 6.59 28.09
CA GLU A 116 -6.98 6.59 29.42
C GLU A 116 -7.75 7.89 29.73
N ARG A 117 -7.29 9.04 29.21
CA ARG A 117 -7.96 10.33 29.46
C ARG A 117 -9.32 10.44 28.80
N SER A 118 -9.46 9.89 27.60
CA SER A 118 -10.71 9.97 26.82
C SER A 118 -11.56 8.71 26.94
N GLY A 119 -11.05 7.64 27.58
CA GLY A 119 -11.73 6.35 27.71
C GLY A 119 -12.04 5.69 26.37
N CYS A 120 -11.25 5.95 25.35
CA CYS A 120 -11.47 5.40 24.02
C CYS A 120 -10.17 4.95 23.34
N TRP A 121 -10.30 4.11 22.30
CA TRP A 121 -9.20 3.69 21.46
C TRP A 121 -8.75 4.82 20.52
N ALA A 122 -7.45 5.05 20.46
CA ALA A 122 -6.87 5.98 19.51
C ALA A 122 -7.16 5.56 18.05
N SER A 123 -7.14 6.52 17.14
CA SER A 123 -7.30 6.26 15.70
C SER A 123 -6.08 5.60 15.06
N HIS A 124 -4.96 5.57 15.76
CA HIS A 124 -3.68 5.00 15.31
C HIS A 124 -3.27 3.80 16.17
N PRO A 125 -2.43 2.91 15.63
CA PRO A 125 -1.84 1.81 16.39
C PRO A 125 -0.87 2.31 17.45
N LEU A 126 -0.71 1.54 18.53
CA LEU A 126 0.30 1.77 19.55
C LEU A 126 1.70 1.61 18.91
N HIS A 127 2.55 2.63 19.08
CA HIS A 127 3.93 2.57 18.60
C HIS A 127 4.82 1.85 19.64
N ASN A 128 5.10 0.60 19.35
CA ASN A 128 5.94 -0.28 20.19
C ASN A 128 6.80 -1.20 19.30
N PHE A 129 7.39 -2.26 19.89
CA PHE A 129 8.21 -3.24 19.18
C PHE A 129 7.47 -3.90 18.00
N ALA A 130 6.14 -4.04 18.08
CA ALA A 130 5.31 -4.65 17.04
C ALA A 130 5.16 -3.78 15.77
N SER A 131 5.42 -2.47 15.88
CA SER A 131 5.11 -1.53 14.81
C SER A 131 5.90 -1.80 13.53
N HIS A 132 7.22 -2.00 13.64
CA HIS A 132 8.08 -2.15 12.46
C HIS A 132 7.78 -3.41 11.66
N GLY A 133 7.58 -4.54 12.35
CA GLY A 133 7.23 -5.82 11.71
C GLY A 133 5.87 -5.77 11.02
N SER A 134 4.89 -5.19 11.70
CA SER A 134 3.52 -5.03 11.16
C SER A 134 3.46 -4.03 10.01
N ASP A 135 4.21 -2.92 10.08
CA ASP A 135 4.29 -1.95 9.00
C ASP A 135 4.95 -2.53 7.75
N ALA A 136 6.01 -3.32 7.92
CA ALA A 136 6.64 -4.04 6.82
C ALA A 136 5.69 -5.08 6.20
N PHE A 137 4.88 -5.76 7.02
CA PHE A 137 3.86 -6.69 6.53
C PHE A 137 2.72 -5.97 5.78
N ARG A 138 2.34 -4.76 6.20
CA ARG A 138 1.40 -3.91 5.44
C ARG A 138 1.96 -3.54 4.06
N VAL A 139 3.26 -3.23 3.98
CA VAL A 139 3.92 -2.97 2.69
C VAL A 139 3.87 -4.20 1.80
N LEU A 140 4.09 -5.40 2.34
CA LEU A 140 3.92 -6.66 1.61
C LEU A 140 2.48 -6.79 1.10
N ALA A 141 1.49 -6.67 1.98
CA ALA A 141 0.07 -6.85 1.64
C ALA A 141 -0.40 -5.90 0.54
N THR A 142 -0.03 -4.62 0.65
CA THR A 142 -0.40 -3.59 -0.34
C THR A 142 0.45 -3.65 -1.61
N GLY A 143 1.63 -4.25 -1.53
CA GLY A 143 2.56 -4.39 -2.65
C GLY A 143 2.43 -5.68 -3.47
N LEU A 144 1.56 -6.61 -3.08
CA LEU A 144 1.39 -7.89 -3.79
C LEU A 144 1.00 -7.71 -5.26
N CYS A 145 0.24 -6.70 -5.60
CA CYS A 145 -0.13 -6.39 -6.98
C CYS A 145 1.08 -6.15 -7.89
N TYR A 146 2.17 -5.59 -7.37
CA TYR A 146 3.41 -5.38 -8.14
C TYR A 146 4.16 -6.68 -8.46
N ILE A 147 3.83 -7.76 -7.76
CA ILE A 147 4.47 -9.08 -7.91
C ILE A 147 3.59 -10.01 -8.75
N THR A 148 2.34 -10.16 -8.35
CA THR A 148 1.43 -11.14 -8.92
C THR A 148 0.63 -10.61 -10.10
N GLY A 149 0.67 -9.30 -10.38
CA GLY A 149 -0.27 -8.64 -11.29
C GLY A 149 -1.72 -8.62 -10.78
N TYR A 150 -1.95 -9.14 -9.59
CA TYR A 150 -3.27 -9.16 -8.96
C TYR A 150 -3.58 -7.76 -8.44
N LYS A 151 -4.55 -7.12 -9.02
CA LYS A 151 -5.04 -5.82 -8.54
C LYS A 151 -6.00 -6.05 -7.39
N THR A 152 -5.86 -5.26 -6.34
CA THR A 152 -6.87 -5.20 -5.27
C THR A 152 -8.16 -4.60 -5.81
N GLN A 153 -9.30 -4.88 -5.17
CA GLN A 153 -10.59 -4.30 -5.58
C GLN A 153 -10.51 -2.76 -5.64
N ALA A 154 -9.84 -2.13 -4.68
CA ALA A 154 -9.64 -0.69 -4.67
C ALA A 154 -8.78 -0.17 -5.85
N GLU A 155 -7.81 -0.94 -6.30
CA GLU A 155 -6.99 -0.58 -7.48
C GLU A 155 -7.76 -0.79 -8.78
N ILE A 156 -8.63 -1.81 -8.85
CA ILE A 156 -9.54 -2.01 -9.97
C ILE A 156 -10.52 -0.84 -10.07
N GLU A 157 -11.12 -0.45 -8.96
CA GLU A 157 -12.05 0.69 -8.89
C GLU A 157 -11.37 2.01 -9.29
N ARG A 158 -10.14 2.26 -8.81
CA ARG A 158 -9.36 3.44 -9.22
C ARG A 158 -9.03 3.43 -10.71
N ALA A 159 -8.57 2.30 -11.23
CA ALA A 159 -8.29 2.16 -12.67
C ALA A 159 -9.55 2.38 -13.52
N ASN A 160 -10.69 1.89 -13.07
CA ASN A 160 -11.98 2.11 -13.74
C ASN A 160 -12.39 3.59 -13.68
N LEU A 161 -12.18 4.28 -12.56
CA LEU A 161 -12.45 5.71 -12.42
C LEU A 161 -11.51 6.57 -13.29
N GLU A 162 -10.24 6.22 -13.39
CA GLU A 162 -9.28 6.89 -14.27
C GLU A 162 -9.65 6.69 -15.74
N GLN A 163 -9.99 5.47 -16.15
CA GLN A 163 -10.47 5.21 -17.51
C GLN A 163 -11.77 5.95 -17.84
N ALA A 164 -12.69 6.03 -16.88
CA ALA A 164 -13.93 6.79 -17.05
C ALA A 164 -13.68 8.30 -17.20
N ARG A 165 -12.66 8.84 -16.53
CA ARG A 165 -12.24 10.24 -16.70
C ARG A 165 -11.63 10.50 -18.07
N ASP A 166 -10.74 9.63 -18.53
CA ASP A 166 -10.06 9.78 -19.82
C ASP A 166 -11.03 9.61 -21.00
N SER A 167 -12.03 8.74 -20.85
CA SER A 167 -13.03 8.49 -21.89
C SER A 167 -14.15 9.53 -21.96
N SER A 168 -14.42 10.26 -20.85
CA SER A 168 -15.52 11.23 -20.80
C SER A 168 -15.08 12.69 -20.83
N GLY A 169 -13.79 12.99 -20.59
CA GLY A 169 -13.27 14.35 -20.45
C GLY A 169 -13.93 15.17 -19.33
N CYS A 170 -14.83 14.56 -18.55
CA CYS A 170 -15.64 15.23 -17.56
C CYS A 170 -15.73 14.39 -16.27
N LEU A 171 -15.57 15.02 -15.11
CA LEU A 171 -15.77 14.41 -13.81
C LEU A 171 -17.25 13.95 -13.66
N PRO A 172 -17.55 12.77 -13.13
CA PRO A 172 -18.91 12.42 -12.73
C PRO A 172 -19.34 13.38 -11.61
N GLY A 173 -20.23 14.29 -11.91
CA GLY A 173 -20.76 15.27 -10.96
C GLY A 173 -20.71 16.73 -11.39
N SER A 174 -20.06 17.10 -12.49
CA SER A 174 -20.17 18.46 -13.06
C SER A 174 -21.35 18.52 -14.03
N PHE A 175 -22.55 18.64 -13.50
CA PHE A 175 -23.66 19.20 -14.28
C PHE A 175 -23.35 20.70 -14.49
N LEU A 176 -22.74 21.02 -15.61
CA LEU A 176 -22.76 22.40 -16.10
C LEU A 176 -24.18 22.71 -16.54
N TYR A 177 -24.81 23.58 -15.78
CA TYR A 177 -26.01 24.30 -16.19
C TYR A 177 -25.65 25.13 -17.44
N SER A 178 -25.90 24.57 -18.61
CA SER A 178 -25.83 25.33 -19.86
C SER A 178 -27.11 26.13 -19.95
N GLY A 179 -27.00 27.41 -19.63
CA GLY A 179 -28.07 28.39 -19.81
C GLY A 179 -28.38 28.58 -21.28
N ASN A 180 -29.67 28.65 -21.54
CA ASN A 180 -30.34 29.35 -22.65
C ASN A 180 -29.78 29.18 -24.07
N GLN A 181 -30.38 28.27 -24.82
CA GLN A 181 -30.68 28.59 -26.21
C GLN A 181 -32.22 28.48 -26.43
N GLN A 182 -32.79 29.65 -26.58
CA GLN A 182 -34.14 29.85 -27.13
C GLN A 182 -34.19 29.29 -28.55
N THR A 183 -34.74 28.11 -28.76
CA THR A 183 -35.21 27.69 -30.07
C THR A 183 -36.64 28.16 -30.23
N ARG A 184 -36.76 29.19 -31.07
CA ARG A 184 -38.01 29.72 -31.61
C ARG A 184 -38.69 28.66 -32.43
N PHE A 185 -39.88 28.20 -31.99
CA PHE A 185 -40.78 27.41 -32.82
C PHE A 185 -41.71 28.36 -33.59
N PRO A 186 -41.91 28.15 -34.90
CA PRO A 186 -42.91 28.90 -35.66
C PRO A 186 -44.30 28.22 -35.52
N GLY A 187 -45.23 28.99 -35.12
CA GLY A 187 -46.64 29.02 -35.47
C GLY A 187 -47.50 27.79 -35.30
N GLY A 188 -48.60 27.95 -34.52
CA GLY A 188 -49.76 27.05 -34.63
C GLY A 188 -50.72 27.06 -33.46
N LYS A 189 -51.62 28.03 -33.40
CA LYS A 189 -53.03 28.02 -32.96
C LYS A 189 -53.45 27.28 -31.68
N THR A 190 -53.85 28.14 -30.72
CA THR A 190 -55.06 28.08 -29.84
C THR A 190 -55.88 26.78 -29.73
N SER A 191 -56.11 26.36 -28.48
CA SER A 191 -57.49 26.25 -27.93
C SER A 191 -57.46 26.15 -26.40
N ILE A 192 -58.34 26.92 -25.78
CA ILE A 192 -58.77 26.99 -24.39
C ILE A 192 -59.77 25.88 -24.13
N PHE A 193 -59.73 25.26 -22.94
CA PHE A 193 -60.81 24.71 -22.12
C PHE A 193 -60.13 23.88 -21.02
N GLY A 194 -60.44 24.20 -19.79
CA GLY A 194 -61.37 24.18 -18.77
C GLY A 194 -60.65 24.04 -17.41
#